data_12e3098dc9fca774e077f0837fccf9c9
#
_entry.id   12e3098dc9fca774e077f0837fccf9c9
#
_cell.length_a   1.000
_cell.length_b   1.000
_cell.length_c   1.000
_cell.angle_alpha   90.00
_cell.angle_beta   90.00
_cell.angle_gamma   90.00
#
_symmetry.space_group_name_H-M   'P 1'
#
loop_
_entity.id
_entity.type
_entity.pdbx_description
1 polymer ?
#
loop_
_entity_poly.entity_id
_entity_poly.type
_entity_poly.pdbx_seq_one_letter_code
_entity_poly.pdbx_strand_id
1 'polypeptide(L)'
;MALRIICDREEEINAFIPEEYWTLDVDLQIPGEKKPLVAKFYGDENGKRTIRSKEEMDGILAELKDADYQVLEVKKGERTKKAPLPFTTSTLQQEASKVLNFSTQKTMRLAQQLYEGVDVKGSGTVGLITYLRTDSTRISEEAQSAAAEYISATFGEEYKAVSEAKKTNSNKIQDAHEAIRPSDITRTPAKVKDSLSRDQFRLYQLIWNRFTCLLYTSPSPRDT
;
A
#
# COMPACT_ATOMS: atom_id res chain seq x y z
N MET A 1 -23.56 17.62 -1.97
CA MET A 1 -22.13 17.42 -1.66
C MET A 1 -21.30 17.09 -2.90
N ALA A 2 -21.58 16.02 -3.67
CA ALA A 2 -20.78 15.64 -4.85
C ALA A 2 -20.66 16.75 -5.92
N LEU A 3 -21.78 17.40 -6.27
CA LEU A 3 -21.79 18.49 -7.25
C LEU A 3 -20.90 19.65 -6.83
N ARG A 4 -20.90 20.02 -5.55
CA ARG A 4 -20.03 21.08 -5.03
C ARG A 4 -18.54 20.73 -5.20
N ILE A 5 -18.14 19.51 -4.87
CA ILE A 5 -16.76 19.05 -5.06
C ILE A 5 -16.32 19.14 -6.52
N ILE A 6 -17.23 18.81 -7.44
CA ILE A 6 -16.97 18.94 -8.89
C ILE A 6 -16.81 20.41 -9.28
N CYS A 7 -17.69 21.30 -8.82
CA CYS A 7 -17.58 22.72 -9.11
C CYS A 7 -16.30 23.34 -8.52
N ASP A 8 -16.00 23.04 -7.26
CA ASP A 8 -14.79 23.53 -6.60
C ASP A 8 -13.52 23.07 -7.39
N ARG A 9 -13.52 21.82 -7.89
CA ARG A 9 -12.43 21.29 -8.72
C ARG A 9 -12.34 21.96 -10.09
N GLU A 10 -13.46 22.22 -10.74
CA GLU A 10 -13.49 22.98 -12.01
C GLU A 10 -12.99 24.41 -11.83
N GLU A 11 -13.33 25.07 -10.72
CA GLU A 11 -12.80 26.39 -10.39
C GLU A 11 -11.28 26.35 -10.23
N GLU A 12 -10.71 25.35 -9.53
CA GLU A 12 -9.26 25.15 -9.41
C GLU A 12 -8.61 24.92 -10.78
N ILE A 13 -9.23 24.12 -11.67
CA ILE A 13 -8.71 23.87 -13.02
C ILE A 13 -8.71 25.14 -13.84
N ASN A 14 -9.78 25.92 -13.78
CA ASN A 14 -9.91 27.18 -14.54
C ASN A 14 -8.97 28.28 -14.00
N ALA A 15 -8.65 28.25 -12.71
CA ALA A 15 -7.71 29.18 -12.08
C ALA A 15 -6.24 28.75 -12.22
N PHE A 16 -5.97 27.55 -12.73
CA PHE A 16 -4.61 27.04 -12.87
C PHE A 16 -3.81 27.83 -13.90
N ILE A 17 -2.70 28.39 -13.47
CA ILE A 17 -1.73 29.07 -14.33
C ILE A 17 -0.58 28.09 -14.57
N PRO A 18 -0.36 27.65 -15.83
CA PRO A 18 0.75 26.77 -16.16
C PRO A 18 2.09 27.47 -15.93
N GLU A 19 2.99 26.79 -15.22
CA GLU A 19 4.38 27.22 -15.08
C GLU A 19 5.28 26.32 -15.91
N GLU A 20 6.12 26.91 -16.75
CA GLU A 20 7.13 26.17 -17.49
C GLU A 20 8.27 25.77 -16.57
N TYR A 21 8.69 24.53 -16.67
CA TYR A 21 9.89 24.01 -16.01
C TYR A 21 10.61 23.01 -16.93
N TRP A 22 11.92 22.94 -16.73
CA TRP A 22 12.78 22.05 -17.48
C TRP A 22 13.43 21.04 -16.56
N THR A 23 13.68 19.83 -17.08
CA THR A 23 14.40 18.77 -16.39
C THR A 23 15.62 18.37 -17.20
N LEU A 24 16.74 18.11 -16.54
CA LEU A 24 17.96 17.67 -17.17
C LEU A 24 18.38 16.34 -16.55
N ASP A 25 18.45 15.32 -17.39
CA ASP A 25 19.00 14.01 -17.08
C ASP A 25 20.31 13.84 -17.88
N VAL A 26 21.37 13.36 -17.21
CA VAL A 26 22.69 13.14 -17.80
C VAL A 26 23.04 11.67 -17.67
N ASP A 27 23.35 11.04 -18.79
CA ASP A 27 23.80 9.65 -18.86
C ASP A 27 25.32 9.60 -18.72
N LEU A 28 25.78 9.11 -17.57
CA LEU A 28 27.19 8.99 -17.23
C LEU A 28 27.66 7.54 -17.46
N GLN A 29 28.64 7.35 -18.33
CA GLN A 29 29.24 6.04 -18.57
C GLN A 29 30.31 5.75 -17.52
N ILE A 30 30.11 4.68 -16.77
CA ILE A 30 31.10 4.20 -15.79
C ILE A 30 32.00 3.15 -16.47
N PRO A 31 33.33 3.29 -16.43
CA PRO A 31 34.22 2.28 -16.98
C PRO A 31 33.98 0.89 -16.36
N GLY A 32 33.72 -0.11 -17.19
CA GLY A 32 33.44 -1.49 -16.76
C GLY A 32 31.97 -1.82 -16.56
N GLU A 33 31.08 -0.83 -16.52
CA GLU A 33 29.64 -1.06 -16.40
C GLU A 33 28.93 -1.03 -17.78
N LYS A 34 27.97 -1.95 -17.96
CA LYS A 34 27.18 -2.01 -19.22
C LYS A 34 26.06 -0.98 -19.29
N LYS A 35 25.61 -0.49 -18.15
CA LYS A 35 24.50 0.46 -18.07
C LYS A 35 25.02 1.82 -17.61
N PRO A 36 24.58 2.90 -18.25
CA PRO A 36 24.95 4.24 -17.79
C PRO A 36 24.28 4.54 -16.44
N LEU A 37 24.92 5.37 -15.64
CA LEU A 37 24.35 5.98 -14.46
C LEU A 37 23.57 7.23 -14.89
N VAL A 38 22.26 7.25 -14.69
CA VAL A 38 21.44 8.40 -15.00
C VAL A 38 21.46 9.36 -13.81
N ALA A 39 22.10 10.50 -13.96
CA ALA A 39 22.12 11.57 -12.99
C ALA A 39 21.04 12.60 -13.33
N LYS A 40 20.35 13.13 -12.31
CA LYS A 40 19.35 14.18 -12.49
C LYS A 40 19.87 15.47 -11.93
N PHE A 41 19.70 16.56 -12.69
CA PHE A 41 20.03 17.88 -12.20
C PHE A 41 19.23 18.19 -10.92
N TYR A 42 19.95 18.55 -9.88
CA TYR A 42 19.35 18.85 -8.58
C TYR A 42 19.36 20.37 -8.30
N GLY A 43 20.45 21.02 -8.62
CA GLY A 43 20.66 22.42 -8.33
C GLY A 43 22.15 22.77 -8.25
N ASP A 44 22.46 23.77 -7.46
CA ASP A 44 23.79 24.29 -7.22
C ASP A 44 24.21 24.16 -5.74
N GLU A 45 25.31 24.78 -5.36
CA GLU A 45 25.82 24.78 -3.96
C GLU A 45 24.83 25.39 -2.95
N ASN A 46 23.87 26.20 -3.41
CA ASN A 46 22.85 26.85 -2.59
C ASN A 46 21.62 25.95 -2.38
N GLY A 47 21.54 24.82 -3.09
CA GLY A 47 20.48 23.82 -2.92
C GLY A 47 19.71 23.51 -4.20
N LYS A 48 18.49 23.00 -4.01
CA LYS A 48 17.62 22.58 -5.12
C LYS A 48 17.16 23.78 -5.94
N ARG A 49 17.36 23.70 -7.27
CA ARG A 49 16.97 24.73 -8.24
C ARG A 49 16.06 24.13 -9.32
N THR A 50 15.04 24.89 -9.71
CA THR A 50 14.17 24.53 -10.83
C THR A 50 14.55 25.39 -12.03
N ILE A 51 14.83 24.77 -13.16
CA ILE A 51 15.15 25.46 -14.41
C ILE A 51 13.82 25.95 -15.01
N ARG A 52 13.70 27.26 -15.28
CA ARG A 52 12.43 27.87 -15.68
C ARG A 52 12.40 28.36 -17.12
N SER A 53 13.54 28.40 -17.80
CA SER A 53 13.61 28.83 -19.19
C SER A 53 14.60 28.02 -20.00
N LYS A 54 14.46 28.14 -21.32
CA LYS A 54 15.40 27.52 -22.25
C LYS A 54 16.79 28.13 -22.15
N GLU A 55 16.88 29.43 -21.99
CA GLU A 55 18.16 30.16 -21.87
C GLU A 55 18.95 29.70 -20.66
N GLU A 56 18.25 29.44 -19.55
CA GLU A 56 18.84 28.89 -18.33
C GLU A 56 19.33 27.45 -18.54
N MET A 57 18.54 26.63 -19.23
CA MET A 57 18.93 25.27 -19.61
C MET A 57 20.17 25.29 -20.54
N ASP A 58 20.18 26.12 -21.55
CA ASP A 58 21.30 26.22 -22.51
C ASP A 58 22.60 26.66 -21.81
N GLY A 59 22.50 27.56 -20.80
CA GLY A 59 23.62 27.94 -19.95
C GLY A 59 24.19 26.76 -19.16
N ILE A 60 23.32 25.99 -18.48
CA ILE A 60 23.74 24.80 -17.72
C ILE A 60 24.36 23.75 -18.65
N LEU A 61 23.79 23.51 -19.82
CA LEU A 61 24.33 22.57 -20.79
C LEU A 61 25.71 22.98 -21.29
N ALA A 62 25.96 24.29 -21.49
CA ALA A 62 27.26 24.78 -21.89
C ALA A 62 28.34 24.57 -20.79
N GLU A 63 27.97 24.74 -19.52
CA GLU A 63 28.87 24.45 -18.39
C GLU A 63 29.18 22.96 -18.23
N LEU A 64 28.18 22.08 -18.48
CA LEU A 64 28.32 20.63 -18.32
C LEU A 64 29.05 19.92 -19.47
N LYS A 65 29.20 20.57 -20.63
CA LYS A 65 29.71 19.93 -21.86
C LYS A 65 31.12 19.36 -21.72
N ASP A 66 31.97 20.05 -20.98
CA ASP A 66 33.38 19.66 -20.76
C ASP A 66 33.70 19.47 -19.26
N ALA A 67 32.67 19.23 -18.45
CA ALA A 67 32.81 19.11 -17.02
C ALA A 67 33.25 17.69 -16.56
N ASP A 68 34.09 17.65 -15.56
CA ASP A 68 34.42 16.40 -14.84
C ASP A 68 33.36 16.08 -13.79
N TYR A 69 32.92 14.83 -13.77
CA TYR A 69 31.90 14.36 -12.83
C TYR A 69 32.55 13.57 -11.68
N GLN A 70 32.21 13.95 -10.47
CA GLN A 70 32.68 13.29 -9.26
C GLN A 70 31.55 12.89 -8.34
N VAL A 71 31.65 11.70 -7.72
CA VAL A 71 30.71 11.27 -6.68
C VAL A 71 31.13 11.94 -5.36
N LEU A 72 30.39 12.94 -4.91
CA LEU A 72 30.68 13.64 -3.67
C LEU A 72 30.27 12.83 -2.43
N GLU A 73 29.15 12.17 -2.46
CA GLU A 73 28.61 11.45 -1.31
C GLU A 73 27.77 10.26 -1.74
N VAL A 74 27.90 9.15 -1.02
CA VAL A 74 27.01 7.99 -1.16
C VAL A 74 26.27 7.78 0.15
N LYS A 75 24.98 8.15 0.17
CA LYS A 75 24.10 7.90 1.33
C LYS A 75 23.46 6.52 1.19
N LYS A 76 23.95 5.56 1.99
CA LYS A 76 23.30 4.27 2.14
C LYS A 76 22.21 4.40 3.19
N GLY A 77 20.97 4.15 2.81
CA GLY A 77 19.83 4.19 3.71
C GLY A 77 18.96 2.96 3.55
N GLU A 78 18.37 2.54 4.64
CA GLU A 78 17.34 1.49 4.62
C GLU A 78 15.96 2.11 4.45
N ARG A 79 15.19 1.58 3.51
CA ARG A 79 13.80 2.00 3.32
C ARG A 79 12.87 0.92 3.82
N THR A 80 12.31 1.13 5.00
CA THR A 80 11.30 0.23 5.55
C THR A 80 9.93 0.51 4.93
N LYS A 81 9.36 -0.47 4.27
CA LYS A 81 7.99 -0.41 3.77
C LYS A 81 7.04 -0.88 4.87
N LYS A 82 6.26 0.03 5.43
CA LYS A 82 5.24 -0.33 6.43
C LYS A 82 4.16 -1.20 5.79
N ALA A 83 3.69 -2.20 6.54
CA ALA A 83 2.54 -2.99 6.15
C ALA A 83 1.29 -2.09 5.99
N PRO A 84 0.44 -2.34 4.99
CA PRO A 84 -0.78 -1.57 4.81
C PRO A 84 -1.78 -1.87 5.93
N LEU A 85 -2.57 -0.86 6.32
CA LEU A 85 -3.62 -1.00 7.34
C LEU A 85 -4.66 -2.06 6.97
N PRO A 86 -5.38 -2.61 7.94
CA PRO A 86 -6.51 -3.51 7.72
C PRO A 86 -7.57 -2.84 6.84
N PHE A 87 -8.40 -3.65 6.20
CA PHE A 87 -9.44 -3.13 5.32
C PHE A 87 -10.58 -2.44 6.06
N THR A 88 -10.92 -1.24 5.56
CA THR A 88 -12.24 -0.63 5.70
C THR A 88 -13.09 -0.97 4.46
N THR A 89 -14.38 -0.63 4.47
CA THR A 89 -15.25 -0.80 3.29
C THR A 89 -14.64 -0.15 2.04
N SER A 90 -14.20 1.10 2.15
CA SER A 90 -13.68 1.86 1.01
C SER A 90 -12.35 1.29 0.50
N THR A 91 -11.43 0.92 1.39
CA THR A 91 -10.14 0.37 0.98
C THR A 91 -10.25 -1.04 0.41
N LEU A 92 -11.21 -1.86 0.90
CA LEU A 92 -11.51 -3.15 0.30
C LEU A 92 -12.03 -3.00 -1.12
N GLN A 93 -12.95 -2.06 -1.37
CA GLN A 93 -13.49 -1.79 -2.70
C GLN A 93 -12.39 -1.34 -3.67
N GLN A 94 -11.51 -0.43 -3.25
CA GLN A 94 -10.40 0.07 -4.05
C GLN A 94 -9.42 -1.03 -4.42
N GLU A 95 -9.02 -1.84 -3.43
CA GLU A 95 -8.05 -2.90 -3.67
C GLU A 95 -8.65 -4.05 -4.50
N ALA A 96 -9.90 -4.42 -4.25
CA ALA A 96 -10.61 -5.41 -5.05
C ALA A 96 -10.78 -4.95 -6.51
N SER A 97 -11.04 -3.67 -6.74
CA SER A 97 -11.06 -3.11 -8.09
C SER A 97 -9.69 -3.17 -8.76
N LYS A 98 -8.64 -2.79 -8.06
CA LYS A 98 -7.27 -2.73 -8.58
C LYS A 98 -6.69 -4.12 -8.86
N VAL A 99 -6.85 -5.07 -7.93
CA VAL A 99 -6.16 -6.38 -7.98
C VAL A 99 -7.03 -7.45 -8.63
N LEU A 100 -8.35 -7.42 -8.37
CA LEU A 100 -9.28 -8.44 -8.84
C LEU A 100 -10.13 -8.00 -10.03
N ASN A 101 -10.10 -6.72 -10.37
CA ASN A 101 -10.96 -6.07 -11.37
C ASN A 101 -12.46 -6.27 -11.04
N PHE A 102 -12.82 -6.15 -9.75
CA PHE A 102 -14.20 -6.24 -9.29
C PHE A 102 -14.82 -4.84 -9.19
N SER A 103 -16.08 -4.70 -9.62
CA SER A 103 -16.85 -3.50 -9.33
C SER A 103 -17.16 -3.39 -7.83
N THR A 104 -17.41 -2.17 -7.35
CA THR A 104 -17.82 -1.93 -5.95
C THR A 104 -19.04 -2.75 -5.57
N GLN A 105 -20.04 -2.81 -6.44
CA GLN A 105 -21.26 -3.59 -6.22
C GLN A 105 -20.95 -5.10 -6.10
N LYS A 106 -20.13 -5.65 -6.98
CA LYS A 106 -19.71 -7.05 -6.94
C LYS A 106 -18.93 -7.35 -5.65
N THR A 107 -18.00 -6.48 -5.28
CA THR A 107 -17.20 -6.63 -4.06
C THR A 107 -18.08 -6.68 -2.83
N MET A 108 -19.03 -5.75 -2.69
CA MET A 108 -19.92 -5.70 -1.54
C MET A 108 -20.87 -6.89 -1.47
N ARG A 109 -21.39 -7.36 -2.61
CA ARG A 109 -22.22 -8.57 -2.65
C ARG A 109 -21.48 -9.81 -2.20
N LEU A 110 -20.24 -10.01 -2.67
CA LEU A 110 -19.40 -11.13 -2.27
C LEU A 110 -18.99 -11.04 -0.80
N ALA A 111 -18.64 -9.83 -0.33
CA ALA A 111 -18.32 -9.61 1.08
C ALA A 111 -19.52 -9.91 1.99
N GLN A 112 -20.73 -9.53 1.57
CA GLN A 112 -21.97 -9.86 2.29
C GLN A 112 -22.15 -11.38 2.43
N GLN A 113 -21.94 -12.13 1.35
CA GLN A 113 -22.04 -13.60 1.37
C GLN A 113 -21.01 -14.22 2.31
N LEU A 114 -19.77 -13.73 2.28
CA LEU A 114 -18.70 -14.20 3.16
C LEU A 114 -18.97 -13.89 4.64
N TYR A 115 -19.66 -12.79 4.92
CA TYR A 115 -20.05 -12.39 6.27
C TYR A 115 -21.24 -13.15 6.79
N GLU A 116 -22.33 -13.26 6.00
CA GLU A 116 -23.56 -13.95 6.40
C GLU A 116 -23.35 -15.44 6.61
N GLY A 117 -22.41 -16.01 5.90
CA GLY A 117 -22.00 -17.39 6.03
C GLY A 117 -22.01 -18.17 4.72
N VAL A 118 -21.06 -19.05 4.62
CA VAL A 118 -20.95 -20.05 3.54
C VAL A 118 -20.83 -21.42 4.16
N ASP A 119 -21.34 -22.43 3.46
CA ASP A 119 -21.23 -23.81 3.92
C ASP A 119 -19.79 -24.31 3.72
N VAL A 120 -19.07 -24.45 4.84
CA VAL A 120 -17.69 -24.92 4.85
C VAL A 120 -17.67 -26.38 5.25
N LYS A 121 -17.12 -27.23 4.38
CA LYS A 121 -17.03 -28.67 4.58
C LYS A 121 -16.46 -29.01 5.96
N GLY A 122 -17.22 -29.70 6.76
CA GLY A 122 -16.82 -30.11 8.12
C GLY A 122 -17.06 -29.06 9.22
N SER A 123 -17.52 -27.85 8.87
CA SER A 123 -17.81 -26.77 9.85
C SER A 123 -19.23 -26.23 9.75
N GLY A 124 -20.03 -26.65 8.75
CA GLY A 124 -21.36 -26.12 8.48
C GLY A 124 -21.31 -24.68 7.95
N THR A 125 -22.41 -23.94 8.10
CA THR A 125 -22.51 -22.56 7.66
C THR A 125 -21.80 -21.63 8.62
N VAL A 126 -20.73 -20.96 8.16
CA VAL A 126 -19.89 -20.06 8.98
C VAL A 126 -19.60 -18.77 8.26
N GLY A 127 -19.65 -17.65 8.99
CA GLY A 127 -19.17 -16.36 8.52
C GLY A 127 -17.63 -16.34 8.49
N LEU A 128 -17.07 -16.05 7.33
CA LEU A 128 -15.63 -16.08 7.11
C LEU A 128 -14.93 -14.77 7.37
N ILE A 129 -15.66 -13.66 7.39
CA ILE A 129 -15.12 -12.31 7.64
C ILE A 129 -15.93 -11.56 8.70
N THR A 130 -15.33 -10.55 9.30
CA THR A 130 -16.01 -9.59 10.18
C THR A 130 -16.97 -8.70 9.41
N TYR A 131 -17.73 -7.87 10.13
CA TYR A 131 -18.73 -6.98 9.53
C TYR A 131 -18.11 -6.06 8.46
N LEU A 132 -18.72 -6.04 7.28
CA LEU A 132 -18.15 -5.45 6.07
C LEU A 132 -18.40 -3.95 5.89
N ARG A 133 -19.34 -3.36 6.65
CA ARG A 133 -19.62 -1.92 6.57
C ARG A 133 -18.97 -1.21 7.75
N THR A 134 -17.72 -0.86 7.59
CA THR A 134 -16.91 -0.23 8.62
C THR A 134 -15.90 0.75 8.01
N ASP A 135 -15.61 1.81 8.72
CA ASP A 135 -14.53 2.74 8.45
C ASP A 135 -13.37 2.58 9.47
N SER A 136 -13.55 1.65 10.42
CA SER A 136 -12.55 1.33 11.44
C SER A 136 -11.40 0.48 10.87
N THR A 137 -10.19 0.78 11.29
CA THR A 137 -8.99 -0.03 11.05
C THR A 137 -8.56 -0.80 12.31
N ARG A 138 -9.37 -0.75 13.37
CA ARG A 138 -9.08 -1.40 14.64
C ARG A 138 -9.17 -2.92 14.50
N ILE A 139 -8.29 -3.63 15.19
CA ILE A 139 -8.31 -5.08 15.35
C ILE A 139 -8.41 -5.35 16.85
N SER A 140 -9.29 -6.27 17.27
CA SER A 140 -9.38 -6.68 18.66
C SER A 140 -8.07 -7.33 19.15
N GLU A 141 -7.80 -7.23 20.44
CA GLU A 141 -6.61 -7.85 21.04
C GLU A 141 -6.64 -9.37 20.89
N GLU A 142 -7.82 -9.97 20.99
CA GLU A 142 -8.03 -11.41 20.78
C GLU A 142 -7.59 -11.82 19.35
N ALA A 143 -8.03 -11.09 18.33
CA ALA A 143 -7.67 -11.37 16.96
C ALA A 143 -6.18 -11.14 16.68
N GLN A 144 -5.57 -10.14 17.33
CA GLN A 144 -4.13 -9.90 17.22
C GLN A 144 -3.34 -11.06 17.87
N SER A 145 -3.76 -11.52 19.03
CA SER A 145 -3.11 -12.64 19.73
C SER A 145 -3.22 -13.93 18.94
N ALA A 146 -4.43 -14.26 18.46
CA ALA A 146 -4.63 -15.45 17.63
C ALA A 146 -3.81 -15.42 16.33
N ALA A 147 -3.67 -14.26 15.72
CA ALA A 147 -2.86 -14.12 14.53
C ALA A 147 -1.36 -14.21 14.83
N ALA A 148 -0.90 -13.65 15.94
CA ALA A 148 0.48 -13.77 16.38
C ALA A 148 0.86 -15.24 16.68
N GLU A 149 0.00 -15.98 17.35
CA GLU A 149 0.18 -17.41 17.61
C GLU A 149 0.21 -18.22 16.30
N TYR A 150 -0.70 -17.93 15.38
CA TYR A 150 -0.72 -18.58 14.07
C TYR A 150 0.57 -18.34 13.28
N ILE A 151 1.07 -17.09 13.27
CA ILE A 151 2.31 -16.72 12.57
C ILE A 151 3.50 -17.43 13.20
N SER A 152 3.63 -17.39 14.52
CA SER A 152 4.72 -18.07 15.25
C SER A 152 4.73 -19.57 14.98
N ALA A 153 3.54 -20.21 15.02
CA ALA A 153 3.42 -21.64 14.80
C ALA A 153 3.68 -22.07 13.34
N THR A 154 3.39 -21.18 12.37
CA THR A 154 3.44 -21.55 10.94
C THR A 154 4.74 -21.10 10.27
N PHE A 155 5.28 -19.95 10.65
CA PHE A 155 6.42 -19.31 9.97
C PHE A 155 7.65 -19.15 10.86
N GLY A 156 7.49 -19.14 12.18
CA GLY A 156 8.56 -18.92 13.16
C GLY A 156 8.38 -17.62 13.94
N GLU A 157 9.00 -17.56 15.11
CA GLU A 157 8.92 -16.40 16.02
C GLU A 157 9.57 -15.13 15.42
N GLU A 158 10.56 -15.29 14.55
CA GLU A 158 11.27 -14.19 13.89
C GLU A 158 10.37 -13.40 12.92
N TYR A 159 9.27 -14.00 12.48
CA TYR A 159 8.31 -13.35 11.57
C TYR A 159 7.19 -12.62 12.28
N LYS A 160 7.15 -12.69 13.61
CA LYS A 160 6.19 -11.95 14.40
C LYS A 160 6.53 -10.48 14.38
N ALA A 161 5.69 -9.67 13.74
CA ALA A 161 5.86 -8.23 13.81
C ALA A 161 5.85 -7.77 15.27
N VAL A 162 6.89 -7.07 15.70
CA VAL A 162 6.86 -6.31 16.94
C VAL A 162 5.85 -5.19 16.69
N SER A 163 4.61 -5.46 17.00
CA SER A 163 3.55 -4.46 16.98
C SER A 163 3.89 -3.45 18.08
N GLU A 164 4.61 -2.40 17.71
CA GLU A 164 4.48 -1.15 18.44
C GLU A 164 3.04 -0.71 18.21
N ALA A 165 2.15 -1.19 19.06
CA ALA A 165 0.83 -0.65 19.20
C ALA A 165 1.01 0.82 19.60
N LYS A 166 1.13 1.69 18.59
CA LYS A 166 0.95 3.11 18.83
C LYS A 166 -0.45 3.22 19.41
N LYS A 167 -0.51 3.37 20.74
CA LYS A 167 -1.67 3.91 21.42
C LYS A 167 -1.94 5.25 20.76
N THR A 168 -2.73 5.24 19.70
CA THR A 168 -3.31 6.45 19.17
C THR A 168 -4.18 6.99 20.30
N ASN A 169 -3.71 8.04 20.94
CA ASN A 169 -4.51 8.91 21.77
C ASN A 169 -5.55 9.61 20.89
N SER A 170 -6.49 8.87 20.34
CA SER A 170 -7.70 9.42 19.79
C SER A 170 -8.73 9.39 20.91
N ASN A 171 -9.07 10.59 21.37
CA ASN A 171 -10.17 10.83 22.29
C ASN A 171 -11.39 9.95 21.92
N LYS A 172 -11.73 9.04 22.83
CA LYS A 172 -13.06 8.52 23.14
C LYS A 172 -14.16 8.71 22.06
N ILE A 173 -14.06 8.02 20.98
CA ILE A 173 -15.22 7.43 20.35
C ILE A 173 -14.96 5.93 20.47
N GLN A 174 -15.77 5.29 21.27
CA GLN A 174 -15.77 3.84 21.44
C GLN A 174 -16.30 3.28 20.13
N ASP A 175 -15.40 3.17 19.15
CA ASP A 175 -15.71 2.60 17.84
C ASP A 175 -15.98 1.11 18.06
N ALA A 176 -17.27 0.77 18.10
CA ALA A 176 -17.73 -0.60 18.33
C ALA A 176 -17.38 -1.53 17.17
N HIS A 177 -16.95 -0.96 16.04
CA HIS A 177 -16.66 -1.72 14.83
C HIS A 177 -15.17 -2.05 14.71
N GLU A 178 -14.90 -3.23 14.18
CA GLU A 178 -13.58 -3.67 13.78
C GLU A 178 -13.36 -3.48 12.28
N ALA A 179 -12.09 -3.58 11.86
CA ALA A 179 -11.72 -3.68 10.47
C ALA A 179 -12.26 -4.98 9.82
N ILE A 180 -12.33 -5.00 8.51
CA ILE A 180 -12.66 -6.20 7.74
C ILE A 180 -11.46 -7.16 7.76
N ARG A 181 -11.62 -8.30 8.41
CA ARG A 181 -10.62 -9.34 8.57
C ARG A 181 -11.25 -10.75 8.54
N PRO A 182 -10.46 -11.82 8.42
CA PRO A 182 -10.97 -13.17 8.66
C PRO A 182 -11.55 -13.28 10.06
N SER A 183 -12.69 -13.95 10.22
CA SER A 183 -13.27 -14.27 11.53
C SER A 183 -12.37 -15.21 12.33
N ASP A 184 -11.68 -16.11 11.61
CA ASP A 184 -10.76 -17.10 12.16
C ASP A 184 -9.55 -17.22 11.20
N ILE A 185 -8.36 -16.85 11.67
CA ILE A 185 -7.13 -16.86 10.87
C ILE A 185 -6.71 -18.29 10.47
N THR A 186 -7.09 -19.30 11.25
CA THR A 186 -6.74 -20.69 10.98
C THR A 186 -7.49 -21.27 9.78
N ARG A 187 -8.56 -20.60 9.33
CA ARG A 187 -9.28 -20.88 8.09
C ARG A 187 -8.54 -20.26 6.91
N THR A 188 -7.39 -20.83 6.61
CA THR A 188 -6.58 -20.34 5.48
C THR A 188 -7.35 -20.42 4.17
N PRO A 189 -7.01 -19.59 3.17
CA PRO A 189 -7.65 -19.69 1.84
C PRO A 189 -7.62 -21.10 1.27
N ALA A 190 -6.54 -21.85 1.48
CA ALA A 190 -6.43 -23.22 1.01
C ALA A 190 -7.47 -24.16 1.62
N LYS A 191 -7.78 -24.02 2.91
CA LYS A 191 -8.76 -24.84 3.62
C LYS A 191 -10.21 -24.60 3.19
N VAL A 192 -10.54 -23.37 2.79
CA VAL A 192 -11.92 -23.00 2.43
C VAL A 192 -12.15 -22.96 0.92
N LYS A 193 -11.13 -23.24 0.12
CA LYS A 193 -11.16 -23.12 -1.34
C LYS A 193 -12.32 -23.90 -1.98
N ASP A 194 -12.50 -25.15 -1.58
CA ASP A 194 -13.49 -26.03 -2.18
C ASP A 194 -14.94 -25.72 -1.76
N SER A 195 -15.10 -24.88 -0.75
CA SER A 195 -16.40 -24.40 -0.25
C SER A 195 -16.81 -23.06 -0.83
N LEU A 196 -15.94 -22.40 -1.60
CA LEU A 196 -16.14 -21.06 -2.13
C LEU A 196 -16.23 -21.06 -3.65
N SER A 197 -17.08 -20.20 -4.19
CA SER A 197 -16.99 -19.85 -5.61
C SER A 197 -15.64 -19.19 -5.91
N ARG A 198 -15.21 -19.23 -7.18
CA ARG A 198 -13.95 -18.61 -7.62
C ARG A 198 -13.79 -17.16 -7.17
N ASP A 199 -14.86 -16.36 -7.26
CA ASP A 199 -14.81 -14.96 -6.92
C ASP A 199 -14.85 -14.71 -5.42
N GLN A 200 -15.63 -15.50 -4.66
CA GLN A 200 -15.60 -15.50 -3.19
C GLN A 200 -14.21 -15.87 -2.67
N PHE A 201 -13.60 -16.90 -3.23
CA PHE A 201 -12.25 -17.33 -2.87
C PHE A 201 -11.22 -16.22 -3.09
N ARG A 202 -11.24 -15.57 -4.26
CA ARG A 202 -10.31 -14.46 -4.56
C ARG A 202 -10.47 -13.29 -3.61
N LEU A 203 -11.70 -12.94 -3.26
CA LEU A 203 -11.96 -11.85 -2.32
C LEU A 203 -11.55 -12.24 -0.89
N TYR A 204 -11.86 -13.45 -0.46
CA TYR A 204 -11.44 -13.96 0.85
C TYR A 204 -9.91 -14.02 0.97
N GLN A 205 -9.23 -14.52 -0.05
CA GLN A 205 -7.77 -14.55 -0.11
C GLN A 205 -7.16 -13.15 -0.01
N LEU A 206 -7.75 -12.16 -0.67
CA LEU A 206 -7.31 -10.76 -0.59
C LEU A 206 -7.41 -10.23 0.86
N ILE A 207 -8.53 -10.50 1.54
CA ILE A 207 -8.78 -10.08 2.92
C ILE A 207 -7.82 -10.80 3.87
N TRP A 208 -7.68 -12.11 3.72
CA TRP A 208 -6.82 -12.94 4.56
C TRP A 208 -5.34 -12.54 4.42
N ASN A 209 -4.85 -12.36 3.21
CA ASN A 209 -3.49 -11.91 2.94
C ASN A 209 -3.20 -10.53 3.54
N ARG A 210 -4.14 -9.58 3.42
CA ARG A 210 -3.99 -8.24 4.00
C ARG A 210 -3.85 -8.30 5.52
N PHE A 211 -4.66 -9.11 6.18
CA PHE A 211 -4.62 -9.27 7.62
C PHE A 211 -3.34 -9.94 8.09
N THR A 212 -2.89 -10.98 7.38
CA THR A 212 -1.66 -11.71 7.72
C THR A 212 -0.42 -10.84 7.48
N CYS A 213 -0.35 -10.13 6.34
CA CYS A 213 0.75 -9.23 6.03
C CYS A 213 0.91 -8.07 7.02
N LEU A 214 -0.14 -7.67 7.71
CA LEU A 214 -0.08 -6.64 8.74
C LEU A 214 0.76 -7.08 9.96
N LEU A 215 0.70 -8.37 10.29
CA LEU A 215 1.31 -8.96 11.49
C LEU A 215 2.56 -9.78 11.18
N TYR A 216 2.91 -9.89 9.90
CA TYR A 216 4.04 -10.64 9.38
C TYR A 216 5.11 -9.71 8.85
N THR A 217 6.33 -9.83 9.36
CA THR A 217 7.51 -9.13 8.83
C THR A 217 8.42 -10.15 8.15
N SER A 218 8.66 -10.00 6.86
CA SER A 218 9.68 -10.76 6.14
C SER A 218 10.65 -9.79 5.50
N PRO A 219 11.97 -9.99 5.61
CA PRO A 219 12.93 -9.31 4.76
C PRO A 219 12.60 -9.66 3.30
N SER A 220 12.41 -8.66 2.46
CA SER A 220 12.18 -8.88 1.04
C SER A 220 13.47 -9.34 0.37
N PRO A 221 13.47 -10.42 -0.43
CA PRO A 221 14.64 -10.82 -1.21
C PRO A 221 15.10 -9.78 -2.25
N ARG A 222 14.35 -8.68 -2.39
CA ARG A 222 14.70 -7.55 -3.27
C ARG A 222 15.42 -6.42 -2.55
N ASP A 223 15.59 -6.53 -1.24
CA ASP A 223 16.24 -5.52 -0.40
C ASP A 223 17.68 -5.93 -0.05
N THR A 224 18.22 -6.97 -0.72
CA THR A 224 19.63 -7.40 -0.70
C THR A 224 20.33 -7.09 -2.02
#